data_f42961856af52a6b9f389bf69c39d28b
#
_entry.id   f42961856af52a6b9f389bf69c39d28b
#
_cell.length_a   1.000
_cell.length_b   1.000
_cell.length_c   1.000
_cell.angle_alpha   90.00
_cell.angle_beta   90.00
_cell.angle_gamma   90.00
#
_symmetry.space_group_name_H-M   'P 1'
#
loop_
_entity.id
_entity.type
_entity.pdbx_description
1 polymer ?
#
loop_
_entity_poly.entity_id
_entity_poly.type
_entity_poly.pdbx_seq_one_letter_code
_entity_poly.pdbx_strand_id
1 'polypeptide(L)'
;PNNIAVCLSGDFDPDVMIETINRYFGGMKPSQNLPELNFQPEQPITSPIVKEVVGPEAENVTLAWRFPGANSEDVETLNLLAQVLYNGQAGLIDLDINQQQKMLGAAAYPFLLADYSVFLMEGTPKNGQTLEEVRTLLLEEIGKLKKGEFDENLIAATINNNKRDRQKQLESNEDRATWFVESFVNGTNWADEVASLDRMSKITKQELIDFANTHLKDNYVVVNKRQGKDESVKKMTKPAITPIVTNRDKSSAFLREIRTTPVKPIEPVFVDFSKDMAQGKLKSDIPLWYKKNPTNDLFSLTYAFEKGNNEDRYLSTAAGYLDYLGTSELSPEQVKEEFYRLACDFGIRPGADRTYLTISGLSENMGEAIQLVESLLADAQP
;
A
#
# COMPACT_ATOMS: atom_id res chain seq x y z
N PRO A 1 -14.70 21.09 -19.69
CA PRO A 1 -13.59 20.31 -20.28
C PRO A 1 -12.22 20.77 -19.81
N ASN A 2 -12.06 22.03 -19.37
CA ASN A 2 -10.76 22.54 -18.87
C ASN A 2 -10.46 22.13 -17.40
N ASN A 3 -11.23 21.24 -16.83
CA ASN A 3 -10.98 20.57 -15.55
C ASN A 3 -11.14 19.04 -15.71
N ILE A 4 -10.64 18.50 -16.83
CA ILE A 4 -10.72 17.08 -17.17
C ILE A 4 -9.34 16.67 -17.69
N ALA A 5 -8.83 15.56 -17.22
CA ALA A 5 -7.70 14.84 -17.81
C ALA A 5 -8.17 13.50 -18.40
N VAL A 6 -7.56 13.09 -19.48
CA VAL A 6 -7.72 11.75 -20.06
C VAL A 6 -6.39 11.03 -19.88
N CYS A 7 -6.35 10.06 -18.98
CA CYS A 7 -5.17 9.30 -18.65
C CYS A 7 -5.28 7.89 -19.22
N LEU A 8 -4.31 7.46 -20.01
CA LEU A 8 -4.32 6.19 -20.68
C LEU A 8 -2.96 5.48 -20.54
N SER A 9 -3.02 4.18 -20.31
CA SER A 9 -1.87 3.30 -20.36
C SER A 9 -2.26 1.99 -21.03
N GLY A 10 -1.44 1.49 -21.95
CA GLY A 10 -1.75 0.27 -22.69
C GLY A 10 -0.92 0.12 -23.96
N ASP A 11 -1.22 -0.91 -24.74
CA ASP A 11 -0.58 -1.19 -26.02
C ASP A 11 -1.33 -0.46 -27.15
N PHE A 12 -0.93 0.77 -27.44
CA PHE A 12 -1.48 1.58 -28.53
C PHE A 12 -0.42 2.55 -29.08
N ASP A 13 -0.62 2.99 -30.33
CA ASP A 13 0.16 4.07 -30.91
C ASP A 13 -0.28 5.42 -30.32
N PRO A 14 0.63 6.18 -29.68
CA PRO A 14 0.28 7.44 -29.02
C PRO A 14 -0.31 8.50 -29.96
N ASP A 15 0.21 8.62 -31.18
CA ASP A 15 -0.23 9.64 -32.13
C ASP A 15 -1.64 9.34 -32.63
N VAL A 16 -1.92 8.07 -32.97
CA VAL A 16 -3.27 7.60 -33.35
C VAL A 16 -4.25 7.78 -32.19
N MET A 17 -3.80 7.56 -30.96
CA MET A 17 -4.65 7.74 -29.77
C MET A 17 -4.96 9.22 -29.52
N ILE A 18 -4.00 10.12 -29.68
CA ILE A 18 -4.21 11.58 -29.59
C ILE A 18 -5.21 12.06 -30.63
N GLU A 19 -5.08 11.60 -31.87
CA GLU A 19 -6.08 11.91 -32.92
C GLU A 19 -7.47 11.39 -32.56
N THR A 20 -7.54 10.20 -32.00
CA THR A 20 -8.81 9.60 -31.53
C THR A 20 -9.43 10.42 -30.40
N ILE A 21 -8.65 10.80 -29.41
CA ILE A 21 -9.11 11.67 -28.30
C ILE A 21 -9.60 13.01 -28.86
N ASN A 22 -8.87 13.64 -29.77
CA ASN A 22 -9.27 14.88 -30.38
C ASN A 22 -10.57 14.77 -31.18
N ARG A 23 -10.80 13.64 -31.85
CA ARG A 23 -12.07 13.38 -32.59
C ARG A 23 -13.27 13.35 -31.67
N TYR A 24 -13.15 12.74 -30.49
CA TYR A 24 -14.27 12.57 -29.56
C TYR A 24 -14.42 13.72 -28.57
N PHE A 25 -13.34 14.31 -28.11
CA PHE A 25 -13.34 15.31 -27.04
C PHE A 25 -12.97 16.73 -27.53
N GLY A 26 -12.32 16.88 -28.68
CA GLY A 26 -11.83 18.16 -29.20
C GLY A 26 -12.93 19.19 -29.52
N GLY A 27 -14.19 18.74 -29.68
CA GLY A 27 -15.36 19.63 -29.83
C GLY A 27 -15.88 20.23 -28.52
N MET A 28 -15.38 19.79 -27.38
CA MET A 28 -15.79 20.31 -26.08
C MET A 28 -15.25 21.74 -25.88
N LYS A 29 -16.13 22.67 -25.55
CA LYS A 29 -15.72 24.06 -25.28
C LYS A 29 -15.32 24.21 -23.83
N PRO A 30 -14.17 24.87 -23.52
CA PRO A 30 -13.79 25.17 -22.15
C PRO A 30 -14.84 26.05 -21.48
N SER A 31 -15.09 25.81 -20.19
CA SER A 31 -15.92 26.68 -19.38
C SER A 31 -15.20 28.01 -19.19
N GLN A 32 -15.91 29.12 -19.38
CA GLN A 32 -15.38 30.45 -19.10
C GLN A 32 -15.44 30.81 -17.60
N ASN A 33 -16.26 30.10 -16.85
CA ASN A 33 -16.54 30.33 -15.44
C ASN A 33 -16.39 29.03 -14.66
N LEU A 34 -15.16 28.51 -14.54
CA LEU A 34 -14.88 27.51 -13.50
C LEU A 34 -14.97 28.22 -12.15
N PRO A 35 -15.76 27.72 -11.21
CA PRO A 35 -15.79 28.32 -9.88
C PRO A 35 -14.43 28.17 -9.24
N GLU A 36 -13.84 29.27 -8.82
CA GLU A 36 -12.69 29.26 -7.94
C GLU A 36 -13.16 28.82 -6.54
N LEU A 37 -12.59 27.73 -6.06
CA LEU A 37 -12.80 27.27 -4.70
C LEU A 37 -11.93 28.15 -3.77
N ASN A 38 -12.55 29.16 -3.18
CA ASN A 38 -11.85 30.08 -2.28
C ASN A 38 -12.26 29.78 -0.85
N PHE A 39 -11.54 28.87 -0.20
CA PHE A 39 -11.74 28.51 1.20
C PHE A 39 -10.84 29.35 2.10
N GLN A 40 -11.37 29.77 3.26
CA GLN A 40 -10.55 30.36 4.29
C GLN A 40 -9.62 29.27 4.86
N PRO A 41 -8.32 29.56 5.03
CA PRO A 41 -7.40 28.61 5.64
C PRO A 41 -7.88 28.21 7.03
N GLU A 42 -7.75 26.92 7.34
CA GLU A 42 -8.05 26.39 8.65
C GLU A 42 -7.10 26.95 9.71
N GLN A 43 -7.63 27.30 10.88
CA GLN A 43 -6.82 27.81 11.98
C GLN A 43 -5.82 26.74 12.47
N PRO A 44 -4.58 27.13 12.86
CA PRO A 44 -3.62 26.20 13.40
C PRO A 44 -4.14 25.49 14.66
N ILE A 45 -3.88 24.19 14.76
CA ILE A 45 -4.08 23.42 15.99
C ILE A 45 -2.87 23.70 16.89
N THR A 46 -3.09 24.21 18.09
CA THR A 46 -2.03 24.62 19.04
C THR A 46 -1.98 23.75 20.30
N SER A 47 -2.97 22.89 20.50
CA SER A 47 -3.06 21.94 21.61
C SER A 47 -3.90 20.75 21.17
N PRO A 48 -3.74 19.55 21.78
CA PRO A 48 -4.50 18.37 21.40
C PRO A 48 -6.01 18.58 21.48
N ILE A 49 -6.71 18.21 20.40
CA ILE A 49 -8.18 18.22 20.36
C ILE A 49 -8.66 16.79 20.49
N VAL A 50 -9.36 16.48 21.58
CA VAL A 50 -9.90 15.14 21.82
C VAL A 50 -11.38 15.10 21.44
N LYS A 51 -11.74 14.12 20.63
CA LYS A 51 -13.11 13.81 20.21
C LYS A 51 -13.45 12.37 20.55
N GLU A 52 -14.69 12.15 20.96
CA GLU A 52 -15.24 10.80 21.13
C GLU A 52 -16.35 10.56 20.10
N VAL A 53 -16.34 9.37 19.51
CA VAL A 53 -17.39 8.88 18.62
C VAL A 53 -17.84 7.50 19.07
N VAL A 54 -19.10 7.17 18.86
CA VAL A 54 -19.69 5.90 19.25
C VAL A 54 -20.24 5.19 18.02
N GLY A 55 -19.90 3.91 17.86
CA GLY A 55 -20.38 3.10 16.75
C GLY A 55 -20.31 1.60 17.08
N PRO A 56 -20.92 0.74 16.25
CA PRO A 56 -21.06 -0.69 16.54
C PRO A 56 -19.76 -1.49 16.43
N GLU A 57 -18.77 -0.99 15.67
CA GLU A 57 -17.49 -1.68 15.47
C GLU A 57 -16.60 -1.57 16.71
N ALA A 58 -15.50 -2.35 16.74
CA ALA A 58 -14.52 -2.37 17.81
C ALA A 58 -13.95 -0.97 18.14
N GLU A 59 -13.50 -0.79 19.38
CA GLU A 59 -12.85 0.43 19.83
C GLU A 59 -11.53 0.65 19.09
N ASN A 60 -11.18 1.92 18.81
CA ASN A 60 -9.87 2.32 18.31
C ASN A 60 -9.53 3.76 18.72
N VAL A 61 -8.25 4.11 18.58
CA VAL A 61 -7.74 5.47 18.71
C VAL A 61 -7.13 5.88 17.38
N THR A 62 -7.48 7.06 16.90
CA THR A 62 -6.80 7.70 15.77
C THR A 62 -6.16 9.00 16.21
N LEU A 63 -4.88 9.17 15.97
CA LEU A 63 -4.15 10.43 16.11
C LEU A 63 -3.95 11.03 14.71
N ALA A 64 -4.11 12.35 14.57
CA ALA A 64 -4.04 13.01 13.29
C ALA A 64 -3.31 14.35 13.36
N TRP A 65 -2.25 14.54 12.57
CA TRP A 65 -1.54 15.80 12.35
C TRP A 65 -1.84 16.32 10.96
N ARG A 66 -2.12 17.61 10.85
CA ARG A 66 -2.37 18.26 9.56
C ARG A 66 -1.08 18.77 8.94
N PHE A 67 -0.94 18.53 7.65
CA PHE A 67 0.17 18.95 6.81
C PHE A 67 -0.34 19.78 5.60
N PRO A 68 0.57 20.47 4.90
CA PRO A 68 0.23 21.07 3.60
C PRO A 68 -0.25 20.04 2.59
N GLY A 69 -0.81 20.52 1.47
CA GLY A 69 -1.33 19.64 0.42
C GLY A 69 -0.28 18.78 -0.28
N ALA A 70 -0.75 17.83 -1.08
CA ALA A 70 0.05 16.81 -1.76
C ALA A 70 1.12 17.36 -2.74
N ASN A 71 1.04 18.62 -3.12
CA ASN A 71 2.02 19.29 -3.97
C ASN A 71 3.10 20.08 -3.18
N SER A 72 3.17 19.89 -1.85
CA SER A 72 4.16 20.56 -1.00
C SER A 72 5.51 19.82 -0.99
N GLU A 73 6.57 20.57 -0.65
CA GLU A 73 7.93 20.02 -0.48
C GLU A 73 8.05 19.04 0.71
N ASP A 74 7.06 19.03 1.61
CA ASP A 74 7.03 18.18 2.81
C ASP A 74 6.69 16.72 2.50
N VAL A 75 6.11 16.42 1.33
CA VAL A 75 5.48 15.13 1.03
C VAL A 75 6.46 13.96 1.06
N GLU A 76 7.65 14.11 0.46
CA GLU A 76 8.65 13.04 0.47
C GLU A 76 9.15 12.74 1.87
N THR A 77 9.39 13.80 2.67
CA THR A 77 9.84 13.62 4.06
C THR A 77 8.74 13.03 4.93
N LEU A 78 7.49 13.43 4.72
CA LEU A 78 6.33 12.87 5.43
C LEU A 78 6.12 11.40 5.09
N ASN A 79 6.24 11.03 3.82
CA ASN A 79 6.15 9.64 3.38
C ASN A 79 7.28 8.78 3.97
N LEU A 80 8.51 9.26 3.97
CA LEU A 80 9.64 8.55 4.54
C LEU A 80 9.50 8.41 6.06
N LEU A 81 9.08 9.47 6.76
CA LEU A 81 8.78 9.46 8.19
C LEU A 81 7.72 8.42 8.53
N ALA A 82 6.64 8.39 7.77
CA ALA A 82 5.57 7.42 7.96
C ALA A 82 6.07 5.97 7.83
N GLN A 83 6.93 5.71 6.82
CA GLN A 83 7.49 4.37 6.59
C GLN A 83 8.56 3.97 7.62
N VAL A 84 9.29 4.90 8.21
CA VAL A 84 10.16 4.62 9.37
C VAL A 84 9.33 4.25 10.59
N LEU A 85 8.14 4.82 10.77
CA LEU A 85 7.22 4.42 11.84
C LEU A 85 6.50 3.11 11.54
N TYR A 86 6.00 2.95 10.32
CA TYR A 86 5.20 1.79 9.92
C TYR A 86 5.37 1.51 8.43
N ASN A 87 5.86 0.33 8.09
CA ASN A 87 6.01 -0.14 6.71
C ASN A 87 5.50 -1.57 6.50
N GLY A 88 4.89 -2.17 7.53
CA GLY A 88 4.34 -3.52 7.51
C GLY A 88 5.35 -4.62 7.85
N GLN A 89 6.65 -4.28 8.06
CA GLN A 89 7.72 -5.26 8.35
C GLN A 89 8.65 -4.80 9.47
N ALA A 90 9.36 -3.69 9.30
CA ALA A 90 10.50 -3.29 10.09
C ALA A 90 10.43 -1.83 10.60
N GLY A 91 9.28 -1.17 10.54
CA GLY A 91 9.07 0.13 11.17
C GLY A 91 9.03 0.05 12.69
N LEU A 92 9.20 1.16 13.37
CA LEU A 92 9.13 1.22 14.84
C LEU A 92 7.84 0.60 15.39
N ILE A 93 6.70 0.94 14.82
CA ILE A 93 5.39 0.38 15.20
C ILE A 93 5.33 -1.11 14.87
N ASP A 94 5.91 -1.55 13.75
CA ASP A 94 5.92 -2.95 13.35
C ASP A 94 6.65 -3.81 14.37
N LEU A 95 7.85 -3.39 14.76
CA LEU A 95 8.71 -4.17 15.67
C LEU A 95 8.30 -4.00 17.14
N ASP A 96 8.08 -2.78 17.59
CA ASP A 96 7.89 -2.48 19.00
C ASP A 96 6.45 -2.67 19.50
N ILE A 97 5.47 -2.57 18.61
CA ILE A 97 4.05 -2.70 18.96
C ILE A 97 3.44 -3.98 18.36
N ASN A 98 3.47 -4.13 17.05
CA ASN A 98 2.77 -5.22 16.36
C ASN A 98 3.44 -6.57 16.61
N GLN A 99 4.77 -6.66 16.44
CA GLN A 99 5.52 -7.88 16.70
C GLN A 99 5.45 -8.28 18.17
N GLN A 100 5.56 -7.32 19.09
CA GLN A 100 5.43 -7.53 20.53
C GLN A 100 3.96 -7.70 20.99
N GLN A 101 3.02 -7.61 20.05
CA GLN A 101 1.59 -7.75 20.34
C GLN A 101 1.12 -6.85 21.49
N LYS A 102 1.63 -5.61 21.60
CA LYS A 102 1.25 -4.68 22.68
C LYS A 102 -0.18 -4.17 22.56
N MET A 103 -0.78 -4.25 21.38
CA MET A 103 -2.20 -4.04 21.09
C MET A 103 -2.64 -4.99 19.97
N LEU A 104 -3.89 -4.98 19.53
CA LEU A 104 -4.37 -5.85 18.45
C LEU A 104 -3.79 -5.46 17.09
N GLY A 105 -3.46 -4.20 16.90
CA GLY A 105 -2.80 -3.70 15.71
C GLY A 105 -2.62 -2.19 15.78
N ALA A 106 -1.53 -1.71 15.18
CA ALA A 106 -1.23 -0.30 15.02
C ALA A 106 -0.67 -0.04 13.63
N ALA A 107 -0.93 1.16 13.11
CA ALA A 107 -0.42 1.61 11.82
C ALA A 107 -0.16 3.12 11.83
N ALA A 108 0.69 3.59 10.90
CA ALA A 108 0.90 5.01 10.65
C ALA A 108 1.05 5.25 9.15
N TYR A 109 0.35 6.25 8.63
CA TYR A 109 0.39 6.55 7.19
C TYR A 109 -0.07 7.98 6.91
N PRO A 110 0.41 8.62 5.83
CA PRO A 110 -0.12 9.88 5.37
C PRO A 110 -1.35 9.65 4.49
N PHE A 111 -2.32 10.56 4.57
CA PHE A 111 -3.43 10.67 3.66
C PHE A 111 -3.29 11.99 2.89
N LEU A 112 -2.84 11.89 1.64
CA LEU A 112 -2.50 13.05 0.83
C LEU A 112 -3.73 13.57 0.07
N LEU A 113 -4.02 14.86 0.22
CA LEU A 113 -5.10 15.54 -0.48
C LEU A 113 -4.56 16.86 -1.08
N ALA A 114 -5.26 17.43 -2.04
CA ALA A 114 -4.80 18.60 -2.78
C ALA A 114 -4.52 19.83 -1.91
N ASP A 115 -5.40 20.16 -0.96
CA ASP A 115 -5.29 21.37 -0.13
C ASP A 115 -4.54 21.13 1.19
N TYR A 116 -4.85 20.04 1.87
CA TYR A 116 -4.23 19.62 3.13
C TYR A 116 -4.01 18.13 3.12
N SER A 117 -2.89 17.70 3.66
CA SER A 117 -2.63 16.29 3.96
C SER A 117 -2.79 16.03 5.45
N VAL A 118 -2.98 14.77 5.82
CA VAL A 118 -3.09 14.35 7.20
C VAL A 118 -2.15 13.18 7.44
N PHE A 119 -1.31 13.28 8.45
CA PHE A 119 -0.58 12.12 8.96
C PHE A 119 -1.42 11.46 10.05
N LEU A 120 -1.70 10.18 9.88
CA LEU A 120 -2.55 9.39 10.75
C LEU A 120 -1.74 8.33 11.47
N MET A 121 -2.07 8.11 12.74
CA MET A 121 -1.66 6.93 13.50
C MET A 121 -2.90 6.29 14.11
N GLU A 122 -3.03 4.99 13.97
CA GLU A 122 -4.19 4.25 14.47
C GLU A 122 -3.74 3.09 15.35
N GLY A 123 -4.55 2.81 16.38
CA GLY A 123 -4.31 1.68 17.28
C GLY A 123 -5.61 1.06 17.79
N THR A 124 -5.64 -0.27 17.81
CA THR A 124 -6.77 -1.08 18.28
C THR A 124 -6.42 -1.76 19.60
N PRO A 125 -7.15 -1.49 20.70
CA PRO A 125 -6.84 -2.05 22.00
C PRO A 125 -7.09 -3.54 22.09
N LYS A 126 -6.32 -4.21 22.93
CA LYS A 126 -6.65 -5.56 23.44
C LYS A 126 -7.84 -5.52 24.38
N ASN A 127 -8.39 -6.71 24.66
CA ASN A 127 -9.42 -6.82 25.69
C ASN A 127 -8.90 -6.33 27.04
N GLY A 128 -9.59 -5.36 27.63
CA GLY A 128 -9.24 -4.72 28.91
C GLY A 128 -8.19 -3.60 28.82
N GLN A 129 -7.62 -3.34 27.65
CA GLN A 129 -6.72 -2.20 27.43
C GLN A 129 -7.53 -0.93 27.16
N THR A 130 -7.13 0.17 27.78
CA THR A 130 -7.80 1.47 27.61
C THR A 130 -7.31 2.19 26.35
N LEU A 131 -8.15 3.07 25.80
CA LEU A 131 -7.77 3.91 24.65
C LEU A 131 -6.64 4.89 24.99
N GLU A 132 -6.50 5.30 26.25
CA GLU A 132 -5.38 6.14 26.71
C GLU A 132 -4.05 5.38 26.73
N GLU A 133 -4.04 4.11 27.11
CA GLU A 133 -2.85 3.25 27.01
C GLU A 133 -2.42 3.06 25.56
N VAL A 134 -3.37 2.83 24.63
CA VAL A 134 -3.10 2.74 23.21
C VAL A 134 -2.49 4.04 22.68
N ARG A 135 -3.09 5.18 23.02
CA ARG A 135 -2.58 6.51 22.65
C ARG A 135 -1.15 6.73 23.16
N THR A 136 -0.88 6.35 24.40
CA THR A 136 0.45 6.50 25.03
C THR A 136 1.50 5.72 24.25
N LEU A 137 1.22 4.45 23.92
CA LEU A 137 2.13 3.61 23.13
C LEU A 137 2.43 4.22 21.74
N LEU A 138 1.42 4.75 21.04
CA LEU A 138 1.61 5.41 19.75
C LEU A 138 2.50 6.67 19.88
N LEU A 139 2.30 7.48 20.92
CA LEU A 139 3.10 8.68 21.14
C LEU A 139 4.53 8.37 21.60
N GLU A 140 4.77 7.23 22.26
CA GLU A 140 6.12 6.76 22.56
C GLU A 140 6.93 6.50 21.30
N GLU A 141 6.33 5.92 20.24
CA GLU A 141 7.02 5.72 18.96
C GLU A 141 7.37 7.05 18.26
N ILE A 142 6.48 8.04 18.32
CA ILE A 142 6.83 9.43 17.92
C ILE A 142 8.01 9.96 18.73
N GLY A 143 8.05 9.66 20.04
CA GLY A 143 9.15 10.04 20.92
C GLY A 143 10.49 9.42 20.50
N LYS A 144 10.51 8.15 20.11
CA LYS A 144 11.70 7.44 19.59
C LYS A 144 12.15 8.06 18.27
N LEU A 145 11.24 8.25 17.32
CA LEU A 145 11.53 8.89 16.04
C LEU A 145 12.22 10.26 16.24
N LYS A 146 11.67 11.12 17.10
CA LYS A 146 12.21 12.45 17.41
C LYS A 146 13.61 12.44 18.02
N LYS A 147 13.95 11.38 18.72
CA LYS A 147 15.28 11.18 19.32
C LYS A 147 16.25 10.47 18.37
N GLY A 148 15.77 9.98 17.22
CA GLY A 148 16.55 9.19 16.29
C GLY A 148 16.85 7.78 16.80
N GLU A 149 16.02 7.23 17.68
CA GLU A 149 16.11 5.87 18.24
C GLU A 149 15.62 4.84 17.23
N PHE A 150 16.19 4.82 16.03
CA PHE A 150 15.98 3.85 14.95
C PHE A 150 17.27 3.65 14.15
N ASP A 151 17.40 2.48 13.50
CA ASP A 151 18.56 2.20 12.67
C ASP A 151 18.59 3.11 11.43
N GLU A 152 19.75 3.71 11.15
CA GLU A 152 19.97 4.53 9.95
C GLU A 152 19.80 3.72 8.66
N ASN A 153 20.13 2.44 8.69
CA ASN A 153 19.95 1.52 7.56
C ASN A 153 18.47 1.36 7.16
N LEU A 154 17.54 1.61 8.07
CA LEU A 154 16.10 1.56 7.78
C LEU A 154 15.71 2.57 6.68
N ILE A 155 16.35 3.74 6.63
CA ILE A 155 16.11 4.73 5.56
C ILE A 155 16.49 4.15 4.19
N ALA A 156 17.71 3.61 4.08
CA ALA A 156 18.18 3.01 2.83
C ALA A 156 17.32 1.80 2.42
N ALA A 157 16.93 0.96 3.38
CA ALA A 157 16.02 -0.16 3.15
C ALA A 157 14.65 0.32 2.64
N THR A 158 14.09 1.37 3.25
CA THR A 158 12.82 1.99 2.81
C THR A 158 12.90 2.48 1.38
N ILE A 159 13.98 3.16 0.99
CA ILE A 159 14.19 3.61 -0.39
C ILE A 159 14.26 2.43 -1.37
N ASN A 160 14.94 1.33 -1.00
CA ASN A 160 15.01 0.13 -1.85
C ASN A 160 13.64 -0.55 -1.99
N ASN A 161 12.85 -0.63 -0.92
CA ASN A 161 11.47 -1.14 -0.99
C ASN A 161 10.60 -0.24 -1.89
N ASN A 162 10.70 1.08 -1.78
CA ASN A 162 10.00 2.01 -2.65
C ASN A 162 10.41 1.85 -4.13
N LYS A 163 11.69 1.58 -4.43
CA LYS A 163 12.16 1.25 -5.80
C LYS A 163 11.52 -0.02 -6.32
N ARG A 164 11.52 -1.09 -5.50
CA ARG A 164 10.86 -2.36 -5.82
C ARG A 164 9.38 -2.15 -6.11
N ASP A 165 8.67 -1.46 -5.23
CA ASP A 165 7.23 -1.26 -5.34
C ASP A 165 6.87 -0.37 -6.55
N ARG A 166 7.70 0.63 -6.85
CA ARG A 166 7.57 1.45 -8.06
C ARG A 166 7.73 0.59 -9.33
N GLN A 167 8.73 -0.29 -9.38
CA GLN A 167 8.91 -1.20 -10.52
C GLN A 167 7.70 -2.12 -10.69
N LYS A 168 7.17 -2.67 -9.57
CA LYS A 168 5.99 -3.52 -9.58
C LYS A 168 4.73 -2.79 -10.05
N GLN A 169 4.49 -1.57 -9.60
CA GLN A 169 3.39 -0.72 -10.06
C GLN A 169 3.47 -0.45 -11.56
N LEU A 170 4.67 -0.23 -12.09
CA LEU A 170 4.87 0.00 -13.53
C LEU A 170 4.58 -1.23 -14.41
N GLU A 171 4.41 -2.43 -13.88
CA GLU A 171 3.94 -3.61 -14.62
C GLU A 171 2.45 -3.51 -14.97
N SER A 172 1.65 -2.80 -14.18
CA SER A 172 0.21 -2.65 -14.34
C SER A 172 -0.15 -1.44 -15.20
N ASN A 173 -0.98 -1.65 -16.23
CA ASN A 173 -1.55 -0.55 -17.00
C ASN A 173 -2.47 0.33 -16.16
N GLU A 174 -3.23 -0.28 -15.24
CA GLU A 174 -4.15 0.42 -14.35
C GLU A 174 -3.38 1.33 -13.38
N ASP A 175 -2.34 0.81 -12.73
CA ASP A 175 -1.55 1.59 -11.78
C ASP A 175 -0.84 2.77 -12.45
N ARG A 176 -0.28 2.57 -13.67
CA ARG A 176 0.29 3.66 -14.46
C ARG A 176 -0.73 4.74 -14.80
N ALA A 177 -1.94 4.35 -15.22
CA ALA A 177 -3.00 5.30 -15.53
C ALA A 177 -3.49 6.03 -14.27
N THR A 178 -3.63 5.32 -13.15
CA THR A 178 -4.02 5.87 -11.85
C THR A 178 -3.00 6.88 -11.36
N TRP A 179 -1.71 6.63 -11.50
CA TRP A 179 -0.68 7.58 -11.10
C TRP A 179 -0.77 8.91 -11.87
N PHE A 180 -1.08 8.88 -13.18
CA PHE A 180 -1.37 10.11 -13.93
C PHE A 180 -2.62 10.84 -13.39
N VAL A 181 -3.67 10.09 -13.04
CA VAL A 181 -4.90 10.65 -12.46
C VAL A 181 -4.62 11.34 -11.12
N GLU A 182 -3.86 10.70 -10.25
CA GLU A 182 -3.50 11.24 -8.93
C GLU A 182 -2.66 12.51 -9.06
N SER A 183 -1.66 12.52 -9.96
CA SER A 183 -0.88 13.72 -10.26
C SER A 183 -1.77 14.88 -10.72
N PHE A 184 -2.73 14.62 -11.61
CA PHE A 184 -3.68 15.63 -12.06
C PHE A 184 -4.60 16.13 -10.93
N VAL A 185 -5.16 15.24 -10.13
CA VAL A 185 -6.09 15.56 -9.03
C VAL A 185 -5.40 16.37 -7.94
N ASN A 186 -4.17 15.99 -7.60
CA ASN A 186 -3.38 16.66 -6.57
C ASN A 186 -2.67 17.92 -7.08
N GLY A 187 -2.70 18.18 -8.39
CA GLY A 187 -2.03 19.33 -9.00
C GLY A 187 -0.51 19.26 -8.95
N THR A 188 0.05 18.04 -8.87
CA THR A 188 1.50 17.82 -8.88
C THR A 188 2.05 17.83 -10.30
N ASN A 189 3.31 18.22 -10.47
CA ASN A 189 3.98 18.19 -11.75
C ASN A 189 4.50 16.78 -12.03
N TRP A 190 4.23 16.23 -13.22
CA TRP A 190 4.65 14.87 -13.58
C TRP A 190 6.18 14.67 -13.52
N ALA A 191 6.97 15.66 -13.87
CA ALA A 191 8.43 15.58 -13.75
C ALA A 191 8.87 15.46 -12.28
N ASP A 192 8.18 16.15 -11.38
CA ASP A 192 8.43 16.08 -9.94
C ASP A 192 7.99 14.72 -9.37
N GLU A 193 6.87 14.16 -9.83
CA GLU A 193 6.43 12.82 -9.47
C GLU A 193 7.47 11.75 -9.85
N VAL A 194 8.00 11.81 -11.07
CA VAL A 194 9.05 10.88 -11.52
C VAL A 194 10.31 11.00 -10.69
N ALA A 195 10.70 12.21 -10.30
CA ALA A 195 11.90 12.50 -9.51
C ALA A 195 11.70 12.32 -7.98
N SER A 196 10.49 12.01 -7.51
CA SER A 196 10.17 11.95 -6.07
C SER A 196 11.06 10.96 -5.30
N LEU A 197 11.31 9.78 -5.87
CA LEU A 197 12.16 8.78 -5.24
C LEU A 197 13.63 9.21 -5.14
N ASP A 198 14.14 9.92 -6.17
CA ASP A 198 15.50 10.48 -6.15
C ASP A 198 15.65 11.59 -5.11
N ARG A 199 14.60 12.39 -4.89
CA ARG A 199 14.58 13.40 -3.80
C ARG A 199 14.52 12.71 -2.45
N MET A 200 13.59 11.76 -2.26
CA MET A 200 13.46 10.99 -1.02
C MET A 200 14.77 10.29 -0.63
N SER A 201 15.53 9.77 -1.60
CA SER A 201 16.80 9.07 -1.35
C SER A 201 17.93 9.98 -0.80
N LYS A 202 17.76 11.28 -0.84
CA LYS A 202 18.72 12.26 -0.32
C LYS A 202 18.40 12.73 1.09
N ILE A 203 17.23 12.38 1.61
CA ILE A 203 16.80 12.75 2.96
C ILE A 203 17.67 11.99 3.97
N THR A 204 18.32 12.75 4.84
CA THR A 204 19.17 12.21 5.90
C THR A 204 18.36 11.88 7.16
N LYS A 205 18.92 11.04 8.02
CA LYS A 205 18.35 10.74 9.34
C LYS A 205 18.12 12.02 10.17
N GLN A 206 19.07 12.98 10.13
CA GLN A 206 18.94 14.22 10.88
C GLN A 206 17.80 15.11 10.35
N GLU A 207 17.64 15.23 9.03
CA GLU A 207 16.52 15.96 8.45
C GLU A 207 15.17 15.35 8.85
N LEU A 208 15.08 14.03 8.91
CA LEU A 208 13.87 13.32 9.35
C LEU A 208 13.56 13.61 10.83
N ILE A 209 14.58 13.58 11.70
CA ILE A 209 14.46 13.93 13.13
C ILE A 209 13.99 15.39 13.28
N ASP A 210 14.60 16.32 12.55
CA ASP A 210 14.27 17.74 12.62
C ASP A 210 12.84 18.00 12.12
N PHE A 211 12.43 17.30 11.05
CA PHE A 211 11.07 17.35 10.53
C PHE A 211 10.07 16.85 11.57
N ALA A 212 10.31 15.69 12.19
CA ALA A 212 9.45 15.14 13.24
C ALA A 212 9.33 16.10 14.44
N ASN A 213 10.44 16.70 14.89
CA ASN A 213 10.45 17.67 15.98
C ASN A 213 9.74 18.99 15.63
N THR A 214 9.73 19.36 14.35
CA THR A 214 9.07 20.59 13.88
C THR A 214 7.55 20.38 13.76
N HIS A 215 7.10 19.27 13.22
CA HIS A 215 5.72 19.08 12.79
C HIS A 215 4.87 18.23 13.74
N LEU A 216 5.42 17.21 14.42
CA LEU A 216 4.68 16.30 15.28
C LEU A 216 4.69 16.76 16.75
N LYS A 217 4.14 17.94 17.03
CA LYS A 217 4.00 18.52 18.38
C LYS A 217 2.62 18.22 18.95
N ASP A 218 2.21 18.98 19.97
CA ASP A 218 0.87 18.90 20.56
C ASP A 218 -0.23 19.54 19.67
N ASN A 219 0.01 19.59 18.38
CA ASN A 219 -0.85 20.16 17.33
C ASN A 219 -1.66 19.09 16.60
N TYR A 220 -2.23 18.13 17.33
CA TYR A 220 -2.93 16.97 16.77
C TYR A 220 -4.35 16.81 17.27
N VAL A 221 -5.13 16.03 16.54
CA VAL A 221 -6.47 15.58 16.93
C VAL A 221 -6.39 14.14 17.40
N VAL A 222 -7.13 13.83 18.47
CA VAL A 222 -7.38 12.46 18.95
C VAL A 222 -8.84 12.13 18.71
N VAL A 223 -9.12 11.07 18.03
CA VAL A 223 -10.47 10.50 17.91
C VAL A 223 -10.50 9.17 18.67
N ASN A 224 -11.23 9.14 19.78
CA ASN A 224 -11.53 7.93 20.55
C ASN A 224 -12.84 7.34 20.01
N LYS A 225 -12.76 6.23 19.29
CA LYS A 225 -13.94 5.50 18.85
C LYS A 225 -14.31 4.47 19.92
N ARG A 226 -15.50 4.63 20.51
CA ARG A 226 -16.08 3.70 21.50
C ARG A 226 -17.04 2.72 20.81
N GLN A 227 -16.99 1.45 21.25
CA GLN A 227 -17.99 0.50 20.83
C GLN A 227 -19.32 0.76 21.54
N GLY A 228 -20.38 0.87 20.76
CA GLY A 228 -21.72 1.11 21.33
C GLY A 228 -22.71 1.54 20.26
N LYS A 229 -23.87 1.98 20.74
CA LYS A 229 -24.91 2.54 19.90
C LYS A 229 -25.10 4.01 20.23
N ASP A 230 -24.95 4.86 19.24
CA ASP A 230 -25.26 6.29 19.38
C ASP A 230 -26.79 6.48 19.33
N GLU A 231 -27.39 6.73 20.50
CA GLU A 231 -28.83 6.97 20.63
C GLU A 231 -29.24 8.38 20.13
N SER A 232 -28.30 9.27 19.87
CA SER A 232 -28.58 10.62 19.32
C SER A 232 -28.87 10.59 17.83
N VAL A 233 -28.48 9.52 17.12
CA VAL A 233 -28.72 9.36 15.67
C VAL A 233 -30.21 9.17 15.43
N LYS A 234 -30.83 10.19 14.85
CA LYS A 234 -32.22 10.10 14.41
C LYS A 234 -32.33 9.11 13.24
N LYS A 235 -33.06 8.01 13.45
CA LYS A 235 -33.42 7.14 12.35
C LYS A 235 -34.32 7.90 11.39
N MET A 236 -33.80 8.20 10.21
CA MET A 236 -34.63 8.72 9.14
C MET A 236 -35.55 7.59 8.64
N THR A 237 -36.83 7.90 8.48
CA THR A 237 -37.75 6.98 7.83
C THR A 237 -37.29 6.81 6.38
N LYS A 238 -36.99 5.57 6.01
CA LYS A 238 -36.57 5.26 4.64
C LYS A 238 -37.66 5.72 3.67
N PRO A 239 -37.37 6.62 2.72
CA PRO A 239 -38.37 7.04 1.76
C PRO A 239 -38.87 5.85 0.95
N ALA A 240 -40.15 5.86 0.59
CA ALA A 240 -40.70 4.84 -0.30
C ALA A 240 -39.95 4.91 -1.65
N ILE A 241 -39.28 3.83 -2.01
CA ILE A 241 -38.63 3.72 -3.31
C ILE A 241 -39.66 3.30 -4.33
N THR A 242 -39.97 4.17 -5.28
CA THR A 242 -40.81 3.79 -6.41
C THR A 242 -40.09 2.75 -7.24
N PRO A 243 -40.63 1.55 -7.43
CA PRO A 243 -40.00 0.54 -8.24
C PRO A 243 -39.77 1.04 -9.68
N ILE A 244 -38.54 1.00 -10.13
CA ILE A 244 -38.22 1.31 -11.53
C ILE A 244 -38.64 0.10 -12.37
N VAL A 245 -39.56 0.31 -13.29
CA VAL A 245 -39.91 -0.71 -14.28
C VAL A 245 -38.73 -0.86 -15.25
N THR A 246 -38.00 -1.97 -15.11
CA THR A 246 -36.87 -2.25 -15.98
C THR A 246 -37.33 -2.78 -17.32
N ASN A 247 -36.95 -2.10 -18.40
CA ASN A 247 -37.18 -2.51 -19.78
C ASN A 247 -36.09 -3.44 -20.28
N ARG A 248 -35.97 -4.64 -19.73
CA ARG A 248 -34.90 -5.56 -20.11
C ARG A 248 -34.95 -6.03 -21.55
N ASP A 249 -36.13 -5.99 -22.16
CA ASP A 249 -36.36 -6.44 -23.53
C ASP A 249 -36.21 -5.31 -24.59
N LYS A 250 -35.95 -4.07 -24.17
CA LYS A 250 -35.75 -2.94 -25.06
C LYS A 250 -34.30 -2.48 -25.03
N SER A 251 -33.73 -2.27 -26.22
CA SER A 251 -32.40 -1.69 -26.39
C SER A 251 -32.54 -0.35 -27.12
N SER A 252 -31.75 0.65 -26.72
CA SER A 252 -31.63 1.89 -27.49
C SER A 252 -31.02 1.61 -28.87
N ALA A 253 -31.23 2.53 -29.83
CA ALA A 253 -30.60 2.45 -31.13
C ALA A 253 -29.07 2.39 -31.01
N PHE A 254 -28.50 3.23 -30.13
CA PHE A 254 -27.07 3.25 -29.80
C PHE A 254 -26.54 1.91 -29.27
N LEU A 255 -27.23 1.28 -28.31
CA LEU A 255 -26.81 -0.02 -27.79
C LEU A 255 -26.89 -1.12 -28.86
N ARG A 256 -27.90 -1.07 -29.75
CA ARG A 256 -27.98 -2.01 -30.89
C ARG A 256 -26.82 -1.82 -31.86
N GLU A 257 -26.50 -0.58 -32.19
CA GLU A 257 -25.36 -0.24 -33.06
C GLU A 257 -24.05 -0.81 -32.49
N ILE A 258 -23.76 -0.55 -31.20
CA ILE A 258 -22.58 -1.10 -30.53
C ILE A 258 -22.53 -2.64 -30.61
N ARG A 259 -23.66 -3.31 -30.31
CA ARG A 259 -23.74 -4.78 -30.33
C ARG A 259 -23.58 -5.39 -31.71
N THR A 260 -23.93 -4.65 -32.76
CA THR A 260 -23.86 -5.12 -34.15
C THR A 260 -22.61 -4.65 -34.88
N THR A 261 -21.85 -3.74 -34.29
CA THR A 261 -20.58 -3.29 -34.87
C THR A 261 -19.60 -4.48 -34.94
N PRO A 262 -19.08 -4.78 -36.14
CA PRO A 262 -18.11 -5.85 -36.32
C PRO A 262 -16.83 -5.55 -35.50
N VAL A 263 -16.43 -6.46 -34.65
CA VAL A 263 -15.19 -6.36 -33.88
C VAL A 263 -14.25 -7.46 -34.34
N LYS A 264 -12.99 -7.09 -34.64
CA LYS A 264 -11.96 -8.09 -34.90
C LYS A 264 -11.68 -8.85 -33.62
N PRO A 265 -11.86 -10.17 -33.58
CA PRO A 265 -11.55 -10.95 -32.38
C PRO A 265 -10.05 -10.85 -32.07
N ILE A 266 -9.73 -10.80 -30.79
CA ILE A 266 -8.35 -10.92 -30.31
C ILE A 266 -7.99 -12.41 -30.34
N GLU A 267 -6.95 -12.74 -31.09
CA GLU A 267 -6.43 -14.11 -31.12
C GLU A 267 -5.68 -14.39 -29.81
N PRO A 268 -6.01 -15.49 -29.12
CA PRO A 268 -5.32 -15.84 -27.88
C PRO A 268 -3.87 -16.24 -28.16
N VAL A 269 -2.95 -15.74 -27.36
CA VAL A 269 -1.54 -16.16 -27.36
C VAL A 269 -1.35 -17.18 -26.26
N PHE A 270 -1.15 -18.44 -26.62
CA PHE A 270 -0.92 -19.52 -25.68
C PHE A 270 0.55 -19.63 -25.32
N VAL A 271 0.83 -19.88 -24.03
CA VAL A 271 2.20 -20.17 -23.57
C VAL A 271 2.61 -21.56 -24.07
N ASP A 272 3.73 -21.63 -24.77
CA ASP A 272 4.40 -22.88 -25.14
C ASP A 272 5.50 -23.18 -24.10
N PHE A 273 5.18 -24.02 -23.14
CA PHE A 273 6.11 -24.34 -22.03
C PHE A 273 7.45 -24.91 -22.51
N SER A 274 7.53 -25.46 -23.70
CA SER A 274 8.78 -25.99 -24.28
C SER A 274 9.69 -24.90 -24.85
N LYS A 275 9.11 -23.75 -25.27
CA LYS A 275 9.83 -22.62 -25.88
C LYS A 275 9.95 -21.42 -24.97
N ASP A 276 8.88 -21.17 -24.20
CA ASP A 276 8.76 -19.95 -23.40
C ASP A 276 9.43 -20.06 -22.03
N MET A 277 9.78 -21.29 -21.60
CA MET A 277 10.41 -21.57 -20.31
C MET A 277 11.59 -22.53 -20.47
N ALA A 278 12.68 -22.23 -19.76
CA ALA A 278 13.76 -23.21 -19.57
C ALA A 278 13.34 -24.24 -18.52
N GLN A 279 13.59 -25.51 -18.80
CA GLN A 279 13.28 -26.62 -17.91
C GLN A 279 14.57 -27.32 -17.50
N GLY A 280 14.65 -27.69 -16.24
CA GLY A 280 15.82 -28.38 -15.66
C GLY A 280 15.44 -29.15 -14.40
N LYS A 281 16.47 -29.67 -13.76
CA LYS A 281 16.34 -30.33 -12.45
C LYS A 281 17.47 -29.85 -11.54
N LEU A 282 17.14 -29.66 -10.29
CA LEU A 282 18.15 -29.44 -9.23
C LEU A 282 18.87 -30.76 -8.92
N LYS A 283 19.98 -30.70 -8.14
CA LYS A 283 20.76 -31.87 -7.73
C LYS A 283 19.93 -32.93 -6.99
N SER A 284 18.85 -32.53 -6.34
CA SER A 284 17.88 -33.38 -5.62
C SER A 284 16.76 -33.94 -6.51
N ASP A 285 16.92 -33.92 -7.84
CA ASP A 285 15.90 -34.28 -8.83
C ASP A 285 14.62 -33.44 -8.79
N ILE A 286 14.58 -32.35 -8.04
CA ILE A 286 13.45 -31.42 -8.02
C ILE A 286 13.31 -30.74 -9.40
N PRO A 287 12.15 -30.80 -10.05
CA PRO A 287 11.92 -30.10 -11.31
C PRO A 287 12.06 -28.59 -11.14
N LEU A 288 12.70 -27.95 -12.11
CA LEU A 288 12.87 -26.48 -12.15
C LEU A 288 12.32 -25.96 -13.48
N TRP A 289 11.46 -24.94 -13.39
CA TRP A 289 11.03 -24.13 -14.52
C TRP A 289 11.52 -22.70 -14.30
N TYR A 290 12.14 -22.12 -15.33
CA TYR A 290 12.72 -20.79 -15.27
C TYR A 290 12.32 -19.98 -16.51
N LYS A 291 11.92 -18.73 -16.26
CA LYS A 291 11.77 -17.71 -17.30
C LYS A 291 12.42 -16.42 -16.80
N LYS A 292 13.33 -15.86 -17.63
CA LYS A 292 13.91 -14.55 -17.31
C LYS A 292 12.82 -13.49 -17.37
N ASN A 293 12.76 -12.61 -16.36
CA ASN A 293 11.96 -11.39 -16.42
C ASN A 293 12.62 -10.41 -17.41
N PRO A 294 11.97 -10.07 -18.54
CA PRO A 294 12.53 -9.14 -19.51
C PRO A 294 12.15 -7.67 -19.23
N THR A 295 11.31 -7.41 -18.24
CA THR A 295 10.63 -6.12 -18.03
C THR A 295 11.36 -5.25 -17.01
N ASN A 296 11.87 -5.86 -15.95
CA ASN A 296 12.53 -5.16 -14.85
C ASN A 296 13.45 -6.11 -14.07
N ASP A 297 14.03 -5.60 -12.98
CA ASP A 297 14.97 -6.33 -12.12
C ASP A 297 14.29 -7.02 -10.94
N LEU A 298 13.01 -7.38 -11.06
CA LEU A 298 12.30 -8.15 -10.05
C LEU A 298 12.37 -9.65 -10.33
N PHE A 299 12.40 -10.45 -9.25
CA PHE A 299 12.25 -11.89 -9.31
C PHE A 299 11.05 -12.39 -8.52
N SER A 300 10.57 -13.56 -8.89
CA SER A 300 9.64 -14.36 -8.10
C SER A 300 10.04 -15.82 -8.18
N LEU A 301 10.28 -16.46 -7.05
CA LEU A 301 10.59 -17.88 -6.92
C LEU A 301 9.50 -18.55 -6.10
N THR A 302 8.92 -19.63 -6.63
CA THR A 302 7.90 -20.39 -5.92
C THR A 302 8.31 -21.84 -5.77
N TYR A 303 8.34 -22.32 -4.52
CA TYR A 303 8.41 -23.74 -4.18
C TYR A 303 6.99 -24.28 -4.06
N ALA A 304 6.72 -25.40 -4.73
CA ALA A 304 5.44 -26.10 -4.65
C ALA A 304 5.64 -27.43 -3.91
N PHE A 305 5.00 -27.59 -2.77
CA PHE A 305 5.01 -28.81 -1.96
C PHE A 305 3.71 -29.58 -2.21
N GLU A 306 3.80 -30.87 -2.51
CA GLU A 306 2.65 -31.77 -2.69
C GLU A 306 2.04 -32.21 -1.35
N LYS A 307 1.72 -31.22 -0.52
CA LYS A 307 1.04 -31.38 0.76
C LYS A 307 0.20 -30.14 1.05
N GLY A 308 -1.06 -30.34 1.41
CA GLY A 308 -1.99 -29.25 1.69
C GLY A 308 -2.86 -29.48 2.93
N ASN A 309 -3.83 -28.61 3.14
CA ASN A 309 -4.72 -28.64 4.30
C ASN A 309 -5.60 -29.92 4.37
N ASN A 310 -5.82 -30.62 3.25
CA ASN A 310 -6.53 -31.88 3.25
C ASN A 310 -5.75 -33.00 3.98
N GLU A 311 -4.43 -32.93 4.00
CA GLU A 311 -3.55 -33.88 4.67
C GLU A 311 -3.21 -33.43 6.10
N ASP A 312 -3.07 -32.10 6.31
CA ASP A 312 -2.78 -31.53 7.62
C ASP A 312 -3.50 -30.18 7.80
N ARG A 313 -4.58 -30.21 8.56
CA ARG A 313 -5.41 -29.02 8.84
C ARG A 313 -4.72 -27.89 9.60
N TYR A 314 -3.56 -28.14 10.19
CA TYR A 314 -2.79 -27.16 10.96
C TYR A 314 -1.79 -26.37 10.10
N LEU A 315 -1.60 -26.73 8.81
CA LEU A 315 -0.63 -26.08 7.93
C LEU A 315 -0.88 -24.56 7.82
N SER A 316 -2.13 -24.13 7.68
CA SER A 316 -2.44 -22.69 7.59
C SER A 316 -2.11 -21.94 8.88
N THR A 317 -2.33 -22.55 10.04
CA THR A 317 -1.97 -21.96 11.32
C THR A 317 -0.44 -21.92 11.50
N ALA A 318 0.25 -23.00 11.15
CA ALA A 318 1.70 -23.07 11.21
C ALA A 318 2.37 -22.06 10.26
N ALA A 319 1.85 -21.88 9.04
CA ALA A 319 2.32 -20.91 8.09
C ALA A 319 2.21 -19.47 8.62
N GLY A 320 1.05 -19.12 9.21
CA GLY A 320 0.87 -17.81 9.84
C GLY A 320 1.69 -17.59 11.11
N TYR A 321 2.12 -18.67 11.76
CA TYR A 321 2.95 -18.57 12.96
C TYR A 321 4.42 -18.28 12.64
N LEU A 322 4.87 -18.59 11.41
CA LEU A 322 6.25 -18.30 10.96
C LEU A 322 6.61 -16.82 11.04
N ASP A 323 5.65 -15.91 10.90
CA ASP A 323 5.87 -14.46 11.03
C ASP A 323 6.32 -14.03 12.44
N TYR A 324 6.21 -14.91 13.43
CA TYR A 324 6.58 -14.68 14.83
C TYR A 324 7.77 -15.53 15.27
N LEU A 325 8.44 -16.20 14.34
CA LEU A 325 9.60 -17.04 14.63
C LEU A 325 10.88 -16.42 14.08
N GLY A 326 11.96 -16.65 14.83
CA GLY A 326 13.32 -16.39 14.40
C GLY A 326 14.06 -17.66 14.08
N THR A 327 15.38 -17.60 14.15
CA THR A 327 16.32 -18.74 14.07
C THR A 327 17.18 -18.76 15.33
N SER A 328 18.07 -19.75 15.47
CA SER A 328 19.06 -19.73 16.55
C SER A 328 20.04 -18.53 16.48
N GLU A 329 20.13 -17.85 15.34
CA GLU A 329 21.04 -16.71 15.10
C GLU A 329 20.33 -15.36 15.06
N LEU A 330 19.06 -15.32 14.62
CA LEU A 330 18.27 -14.09 14.42
C LEU A 330 16.96 -14.15 15.20
N SER A 331 16.65 -13.09 15.93
CA SER A 331 15.31 -12.93 16.53
C SER A 331 14.23 -12.76 15.46
N PRO A 332 12.93 -12.94 15.80
CA PRO A 332 11.85 -12.69 14.85
C PRO A 332 11.85 -11.27 14.25
N GLU A 333 12.23 -10.26 15.04
CA GLU A 333 12.37 -8.88 14.59
C GLU A 333 13.51 -8.75 13.58
N GLN A 334 14.68 -9.35 13.89
CA GLN A 334 15.84 -9.33 13.01
C GLN A 334 15.59 -10.04 11.68
N VAL A 335 14.81 -11.13 11.66
CA VAL A 335 14.38 -11.77 10.41
C VAL A 335 13.57 -10.81 9.54
N LYS A 336 12.65 -10.04 10.13
CA LYS A 336 11.86 -9.04 9.41
C LYS A 336 12.72 -7.88 8.90
N GLU A 337 13.63 -7.38 9.75
CA GLU A 337 14.58 -6.33 9.36
C GLU A 337 15.45 -6.75 8.18
N GLU A 338 15.93 -8.01 8.17
CA GLU A 338 16.74 -8.54 7.08
C GLU A 338 15.94 -8.67 5.77
N PHE A 339 14.71 -9.19 5.80
CA PHE A 339 13.85 -9.21 4.61
C PHE A 339 13.59 -7.80 4.08
N TYR A 340 13.31 -6.86 4.97
CA TYR A 340 13.09 -5.46 4.60
C TYR A 340 14.36 -4.81 4.02
N ARG A 341 15.53 -5.07 4.61
CA ARG A 341 16.84 -4.63 4.10
C ARG A 341 17.10 -5.12 2.67
N LEU A 342 16.74 -6.37 2.41
CA LEU A 342 16.87 -6.99 1.10
C LEU A 342 15.86 -6.50 0.07
N ALA A 343 14.87 -5.73 0.47
CA ALA A 343 13.68 -5.41 -0.33
C ALA A 343 13.08 -6.67 -0.96
N CYS A 344 12.95 -7.71 -0.15
CA CYS A 344 12.40 -9.00 -0.50
C CYS A 344 11.29 -9.38 0.48
N ASP A 345 10.34 -10.15 -0.02
CA ASP A 345 9.24 -10.71 0.76
C ASP A 345 9.18 -12.22 0.57
N PHE A 346 8.69 -12.93 1.59
CA PHE A 346 8.27 -14.31 1.42
C PHE A 346 6.85 -14.51 1.93
N GLY A 347 6.21 -15.55 1.44
CA GLY A 347 4.88 -15.92 1.91
C GLY A 347 4.61 -17.40 1.70
N ILE A 348 3.94 -18.04 2.66
CA ILE A 348 3.54 -19.44 2.59
C ILE A 348 2.02 -19.49 2.49
N ARG A 349 1.51 -20.20 1.48
CA ARG A 349 0.08 -20.34 1.22
C ARG A 349 -0.30 -21.80 1.10
N PRO A 350 -0.73 -22.44 2.20
CA PRO A 350 -1.31 -23.77 2.15
C PRO A 350 -2.67 -23.76 1.44
N GLY A 351 -2.76 -24.49 0.31
CA GLY A 351 -4.01 -24.76 -0.37
C GLY A 351 -4.60 -26.10 0.08
N ALA A 352 -5.61 -26.62 -0.63
CA ALA A 352 -6.24 -27.90 -0.32
C ALA A 352 -5.23 -29.07 -0.43
N ASP A 353 -4.57 -29.21 -1.58
CA ASP A 353 -3.70 -30.35 -1.90
C ASP A 353 -2.21 -29.96 -2.00
N ARG A 354 -1.90 -28.67 -2.05
CA ARG A 354 -0.52 -28.15 -2.21
C ARG A 354 -0.28 -26.94 -1.35
N THR A 355 0.97 -26.77 -0.92
CA THR A 355 1.46 -25.56 -0.25
C THR A 355 2.46 -24.86 -1.15
N TYR A 356 2.32 -23.56 -1.29
CA TYR A 356 3.23 -22.73 -2.07
C TYR A 356 3.99 -21.79 -1.13
N LEU A 357 5.32 -21.83 -1.22
CA LEU A 357 6.21 -20.84 -0.64
C LEU A 357 6.71 -19.96 -1.78
N THR A 358 6.45 -18.66 -1.72
CA THR A 358 6.91 -17.69 -2.71
C THR A 358 7.87 -16.70 -2.08
N ILE A 359 9.01 -16.47 -2.73
CA ILE A 359 9.99 -15.43 -2.40
C ILE A 359 10.02 -14.48 -3.58
N SER A 360 9.93 -13.18 -3.34
CA SER A 360 9.95 -12.16 -4.40
C SER A 360 10.65 -10.89 -3.94
N GLY A 361 11.20 -10.12 -4.88
CA GLY A 361 11.86 -8.87 -4.58
C GLY A 361 12.88 -8.46 -5.65
N LEU A 362 13.89 -7.69 -5.25
CA LEU A 362 14.98 -7.28 -6.13
C LEU A 362 15.86 -8.47 -6.51
N SER A 363 16.13 -8.66 -7.81
CA SER A 363 16.88 -9.81 -8.34
C SER A 363 18.31 -9.92 -7.79
N GLU A 364 18.93 -8.79 -7.49
CA GLU A 364 20.28 -8.73 -6.91
C GLU A 364 20.36 -9.39 -5.52
N ASN A 365 19.26 -9.36 -4.76
CA ASN A 365 19.18 -9.89 -3.40
C ASN A 365 18.57 -11.30 -3.33
N MET A 366 18.24 -11.92 -4.47
CA MET A 366 17.59 -13.23 -4.53
C MET A 366 18.35 -14.31 -3.75
N GLY A 367 19.67 -14.35 -3.85
CA GLY A 367 20.49 -15.37 -3.18
C GLY A 367 20.42 -15.28 -1.66
N GLU A 368 20.53 -14.07 -1.11
CA GLU A 368 20.44 -13.84 0.33
C GLU A 368 19.02 -14.11 0.85
N ALA A 369 17.99 -13.70 0.11
CA ALA A 369 16.60 -13.95 0.49
C ALA A 369 16.26 -15.45 0.53
N ILE A 370 16.78 -16.25 -0.42
CA ILE A 370 16.63 -17.71 -0.40
C ILE A 370 17.30 -18.31 0.85
N GLN A 371 18.55 -17.92 1.15
CA GLN A 371 19.26 -18.41 2.31
C GLN A 371 18.53 -18.08 3.62
N LEU A 372 17.99 -16.88 3.74
CA LEU A 372 17.23 -16.45 4.91
C LEU A 372 15.95 -17.29 5.11
N VAL A 373 15.19 -17.53 4.04
CA VAL A 373 14.00 -18.40 4.09
C VAL A 373 14.37 -19.85 4.44
N GLU A 374 15.39 -20.40 3.80
CA GLU A 374 15.83 -21.78 4.06
C GLU A 374 16.33 -21.93 5.50
N SER A 375 17.05 -20.94 6.04
CA SER A 375 17.48 -20.92 7.45
C SER A 375 16.27 -20.87 8.39
N LEU A 376 15.30 -20.01 8.12
CA LEU A 376 14.08 -19.91 8.93
C LEU A 376 13.27 -21.23 8.92
N LEU A 377 13.16 -21.90 7.77
CA LEU A 377 12.45 -23.18 7.68
C LEU A 377 13.19 -24.33 8.34
N ALA A 378 14.53 -24.32 8.32
CA ALA A 378 15.37 -25.39 8.88
C ALA A 378 15.55 -25.28 10.40
N ASP A 379 15.50 -24.06 10.94
CA ASP A 379 15.86 -23.75 12.33
C ASP A 379 14.88 -22.72 12.96
N ALA A 380 13.58 -22.90 12.72
CA ALA A 380 12.56 -22.01 13.30
C ALA A 380 12.56 -22.07 14.84
N GLN A 381 12.78 -20.92 15.49
CA GLN A 381 12.82 -20.74 16.94
C GLN A 381 11.77 -19.71 17.39
N PRO A 382 11.11 -19.92 18.55
CA PRO A 382 10.14 -18.97 19.09
C PRO A 382 10.81 -17.71 19.68
#